data_e6d2a2f57924de4a7bee8d2f78b48055
#
_entry.id   e6d2a2f57924de4a7bee8d2f78b48055
#
_cell.length_a   1.000
_cell.length_b   1.000
_cell.length_c   1.000
_cell.angle_alpha   90.00
_cell.angle_beta   90.00
_cell.angle_gamma   90.00
#
_symmetry.space_group_name_H-M   'P 1'
#
loop_
_entity.id
_entity.type
_entity.pdbx_description
1 polymer ?
#
loop_
_entity_poly.entity_id
_entity_poly.type
_entity_poly.pdbx_seq_one_letter_code
_entity_poly.pdbx_strand_id
1 'polypeptide(L)'
;FLYYVRALGPNSLTMDIHFSQQYVPGEENFIQHYIPLEDFNTQITKIEHTYDLVKSNLALLTNSDHHRAHKMMYTGSYAELSITDVAFPRFPTYESFYDEETMALVTEIYAQDFEMYPYTKGIF
;
A
#
# COMPACT_ATOMS: atom_id res chain seq x y z
N PHE A 1 -8.97 -12.80 8.20
CA PHE A 1 -8.07 -11.73 8.66
C PHE A 1 -8.75 -10.36 8.59
N LEU A 2 -9.23 -9.91 7.43
CA LEU A 2 -9.85 -8.58 7.28
C LEU A 2 -11.06 -8.36 8.21
N TYR A 3 -11.90 -9.37 8.45
CA TYR A 3 -12.97 -9.28 9.44
C TYR A 3 -12.47 -9.03 10.87
N TYR A 4 -11.32 -9.58 11.21
CA TYR A 4 -10.67 -9.33 12.48
C TYR A 4 -10.17 -7.89 12.59
N VAL A 5 -9.49 -7.39 11.52
CA VAL A 5 -9.05 -5.99 11.45
C VAL A 5 -10.24 -5.02 11.57
N ARG A 6 -11.34 -5.30 10.86
CA ARG A 6 -12.56 -4.50 10.93
C ARG A 6 -13.14 -4.45 12.34
N ALA A 7 -13.21 -5.60 13.01
CA ALA A 7 -13.79 -5.71 14.34
C ALA A 7 -12.98 -4.95 15.42
N LEU A 8 -11.66 -4.93 15.31
CA LEU A 8 -10.77 -4.24 16.25
C LEU A 8 -10.56 -2.77 15.88
N GLY A 9 -10.72 -2.43 14.62
CA GLY A 9 -10.27 -1.16 14.03
C GLY A 9 -8.79 -1.18 13.64
N PRO A 10 -8.43 -0.51 12.54
CA PRO A 10 -7.07 -0.55 11.99
C PRO A 10 -6.02 0.09 12.90
N ASN A 11 -6.44 0.98 13.81
CA ASN A 11 -5.56 1.69 14.75
C ASN A 11 -5.58 1.10 16.16
N SER A 12 -6.07 -0.13 16.32
CA SER A 12 -6.07 -0.79 17.61
C SER A 12 -4.64 -1.06 18.10
N LEU A 13 -4.36 -0.76 19.38
CA LEU A 13 -3.05 -1.02 20.01
C LEU A 13 -2.68 -2.51 20.05
N THR A 14 -3.61 -3.41 19.80
CA THR A 14 -3.38 -4.85 19.73
C THR A 14 -3.02 -5.32 18.33
N MET A 15 -3.10 -4.42 17.34
CA MET A 15 -2.73 -4.71 15.95
C MET A 15 -1.27 -4.39 15.70
N ASP A 16 -0.67 -5.13 14.76
CA ASP A 16 0.63 -4.78 14.21
C ASP A 16 0.50 -3.46 13.43
N ILE A 17 1.45 -2.58 13.65
CA ILE A 17 1.48 -1.24 13.05
C ILE A 17 1.46 -1.26 11.50
N HIS A 18 1.87 -2.36 10.89
CA HIS A 18 1.80 -2.53 9.43
C HIS A 18 0.37 -2.61 8.87
N PHE A 19 -0.62 -2.83 9.75
CA PHE A 19 -2.05 -2.80 9.39
C PHE A 19 -2.74 -1.52 9.84
N SER A 20 -2.00 -0.59 10.40
CA SER A 20 -2.57 0.70 10.81
C SER A 20 -2.97 1.53 9.59
N GLN A 21 -3.99 2.33 9.75
CA GLN A 21 -4.35 3.38 8.83
C GLN A 21 -3.16 4.31 8.61
N GLN A 22 -2.94 4.76 7.39
CA GLN A 22 -1.83 5.65 7.05
C GLN A 22 -2.13 7.10 7.47
N TYR A 23 -3.35 7.55 7.25
CA TYR A 23 -3.74 8.92 7.61
C TYR A 23 -3.77 9.13 9.12
N VAL A 24 -3.09 10.18 9.56
CA VAL A 24 -3.10 10.65 10.94
C VAL A 24 -3.90 11.96 11.01
N PRO A 25 -5.01 12.01 11.75
CA PRO A 25 -5.83 13.21 11.82
C PRO A 25 -5.02 14.47 12.19
N GLY A 26 -5.11 15.49 11.36
CA GLY A 26 -4.38 16.75 11.54
C GLY A 26 -3.03 16.83 10.83
N GLU A 27 -2.58 15.77 10.17
CA GLU A 27 -1.30 15.80 9.43
C GLU A 27 -1.32 16.78 8.27
N GLU A 28 -2.48 17.07 7.69
CA GLU A 28 -2.67 18.06 6.64
C GLU A 28 -2.28 19.48 7.07
N ASN A 29 -2.17 19.75 8.38
CA ASN A 29 -1.67 21.03 8.90
C ASN A 29 -0.14 21.17 8.76
N PHE A 30 0.57 20.07 8.56
CA PHE A 30 2.04 19.99 8.52
C PHE A 30 2.56 19.44 7.20
N ILE A 31 1.84 18.49 6.59
CA ILE A 31 2.23 17.85 5.34
C ILE A 31 1.59 18.61 4.18
N GLN A 32 2.43 19.19 3.32
CA GLN A 32 1.97 19.96 2.17
C GLN A 32 1.91 19.14 0.88
N HIS A 33 2.66 18.05 0.80
CA HIS A 33 2.79 17.25 -0.40
C HIS A 33 2.63 15.77 -0.09
N TYR A 34 1.64 15.16 -0.71
CA TYR A 34 1.45 13.71 -0.72
C TYR A 34 1.85 13.18 -2.09
N ILE A 35 2.77 12.25 -2.13
CA ILE A 35 3.32 11.71 -3.36
C ILE A 35 2.81 10.29 -3.54
N PRO A 36 2.00 10.02 -4.58
CA PRO A 36 1.70 8.65 -4.98
C PRO A 36 2.98 7.88 -5.30
N LEU A 37 3.10 6.68 -4.78
CA LEU A 37 4.31 5.87 -4.96
C LEU A 37 4.58 5.56 -6.44
N GLU A 38 3.51 5.42 -7.22
CA GLU A 38 3.55 5.16 -8.65
C GLU A 38 4.17 6.32 -9.45
N ASP A 39 4.05 7.55 -8.95
CA ASP A 39 4.60 8.76 -9.60
C ASP A 39 5.76 9.38 -8.80
N PHE A 40 6.33 8.63 -7.86
CA PHE A 40 7.33 9.12 -6.93
C PHE A 40 8.48 9.86 -7.61
N ASN A 41 9.08 9.26 -8.63
CA ASN A 41 10.26 9.83 -9.29
C ASN A 41 9.97 11.21 -9.92
N THR A 42 8.79 11.36 -10.54
CA THR A 42 8.36 12.61 -11.15
C THR A 42 8.07 13.68 -10.10
N GLN A 43 7.33 13.30 -9.06
CA GLN A 43 6.88 14.25 -8.04
C GLN A 43 8.03 14.72 -7.15
N ILE A 44 8.92 13.83 -6.73
CA ILE A 44 10.06 14.21 -5.91
C ILE A 44 11.00 15.16 -6.68
N THR A 45 11.21 14.92 -7.96
CA THR A 45 12.01 15.81 -8.81
C THR A 45 11.40 17.22 -8.90
N LYS A 46 10.06 17.33 -8.99
CA LYS A 46 9.37 18.63 -8.97
C LYS A 46 9.55 19.34 -7.64
N ILE A 47 9.41 18.61 -6.52
CA ILE A 47 9.57 19.18 -5.17
C ILE A 47 11.02 19.66 -4.98
N GLU A 48 12.02 18.86 -5.33
CA GLU A 48 13.43 19.24 -5.27
C GLU A 48 13.72 20.53 -6.06
N HIS A 49 13.16 20.63 -7.25
CA HIS A 49 13.29 21.85 -8.07
C HIS A 49 12.57 23.06 -7.46
N THR A 50 11.35 22.83 -6.95
CA THR A 50 10.53 23.93 -6.40
C THR A 50 11.15 24.55 -5.15
N TYR A 51 11.78 23.74 -4.32
CA TYR A 51 12.35 24.17 -3.03
C TYR A 51 13.89 24.26 -3.05
N ASP A 52 14.51 24.18 -4.22
CA ASP A 52 15.96 24.23 -4.41
C ASP A 52 16.70 23.21 -3.51
N LEU A 53 16.17 21.99 -3.44
CA LEU A 53 16.74 20.92 -2.65
C LEU A 53 17.84 20.17 -3.40
N VAL A 54 18.70 19.51 -2.64
CA VAL A 54 19.71 18.61 -3.21
C VAL A 54 19.02 17.45 -3.93
N LYS A 55 19.42 17.17 -5.16
CA LYS A 55 18.84 16.09 -5.96
C LYS A 55 19.10 14.73 -5.35
N SER A 56 18.04 13.95 -5.14
CA SER A 56 18.11 12.58 -4.67
C SER A 56 18.69 11.65 -5.74
N ASN A 57 19.50 10.69 -5.31
CA ASN A 57 19.90 9.60 -6.18
C ASN A 57 18.81 8.54 -6.25
N LEU A 58 17.84 8.75 -7.13
CA LEU A 58 16.65 7.88 -7.27
C LEU A 58 17.02 6.42 -7.59
N ALA A 59 18.13 6.17 -8.27
CA ALA A 59 18.60 4.82 -8.56
C ALA A 59 18.94 4.03 -7.29
N LEU A 60 19.42 4.70 -6.22
CA LEU A 60 19.67 4.05 -4.93
C LEU A 60 18.36 3.73 -4.19
N LEU A 61 17.34 4.57 -4.37
CA LEU A 61 16.04 4.38 -3.71
C LEU A 61 15.22 3.27 -4.37
N THR A 62 15.33 3.12 -5.70
CA THR A 62 14.54 2.15 -6.47
C THR A 62 15.18 0.76 -6.55
N ASN A 63 16.48 0.62 -6.31
CA ASN A 63 17.22 -0.64 -6.35
C ASN A 63 17.39 -1.27 -4.97
N SER A 64 16.32 -1.36 -4.20
CA SER A 64 16.35 -2.07 -2.93
C SER A 64 16.18 -3.58 -3.14
N ASP A 65 16.99 -4.40 -2.46
CA ASP A 65 16.82 -5.86 -2.42
C ASP A 65 15.45 -6.30 -1.85
N HIS A 66 14.75 -5.37 -1.19
CA HIS A 66 13.40 -5.58 -0.69
C HIS A 66 12.33 -5.50 -1.78
N HIS A 67 12.60 -4.85 -2.91
CA HIS A 67 11.67 -4.79 -4.04
C HIS A 67 11.68 -6.10 -4.82
N ARG A 68 10.73 -6.97 -4.51
CA ARG A 68 10.58 -8.27 -5.16
C ARG A 68 9.43 -8.33 -6.17
N ALA A 69 8.84 -7.20 -6.53
CA ALA A 69 7.71 -7.15 -7.46
C ALA A 69 7.98 -7.89 -8.79
N HIS A 70 9.22 -7.81 -9.28
CA HIS A 70 9.63 -8.53 -10.49
C HIS A 70 9.63 -10.07 -10.35
N LYS A 71 9.51 -10.60 -9.12
CA LYS A 71 9.40 -12.03 -8.83
C LYS A 71 7.97 -12.49 -8.63
N MET A 72 7.01 -11.57 -8.60
CA MET A 72 5.61 -11.87 -8.47
C MET A 72 5.09 -12.44 -9.78
N MET A 73 4.64 -13.68 -9.76
CA MET A 73 4.28 -14.43 -10.97
C MET A 73 2.92 -15.11 -10.86
N TYR A 74 2.43 -15.34 -9.65
CA TYR A 74 1.16 -16.02 -9.48
C TYR A 74 0.02 -15.04 -9.68
N THR A 75 -0.97 -15.45 -10.49
CA THR A 75 -2.24 -14.75 -10.68
C THR A 75 -3.38 -15.72 -10.40
N GLY A 76 -4.43 -15.27 -9.71
CA GLY A 76 -5.60 -16.08 -9.32
C GLY A 76 -5.94 -15.89 -7.85
N SER A 77 -6.87 -16.68 -7.33
CA SER A 77 -7.34 -16.61 -5.93
C SER A 77 -6.30 -17.12 -4.94
N TYR A 78 -5.26 -16.33 -4.68
CA TYR A 78 -4.15 -16.75 -3.81
C TYR A 78 -4.57 -16.85 -2.34
N ALA A 79 -5.46 -15.98 -1.87
CA ALA A 79 -5.91 -15.98 -0.47
C ALA A 79 -6.67 -17.26 -0.07
N GLU A 80 -7.17 -18.01 -1.04
CA GLU A 80 -7.86 -19.30 -0.82
C GLU A 80 -6.90 -20.49 -0.76
N LEU A 81 -5.63 -20.30 -1.11
CA LEU A 81 -4.66 -21.38 -1.12
C LEU A 81 -4.26 -21.81 0.29
N SER A 82 -4.12 -23.09 0.48
CA SER A 82 -3.48 -23.66 1.66
C SER A 82 -1.95 -23.61 1.53
N ILE A 83 -1.27 -23.48 2.65
CA ILE A 83 0.20 -23.56 2.70
C ILE A 83 0.74 -24.89 2.12
N THR A 84 -0.11 -25.90 1.98
CA THR A 84 0.21 -27.18 1.37
C THR A 84 0.01 -27.20 -0.14
N ASP A 85 -0.59 -26.16 -0.71
CA ASP A 85 -0.80 -26.07 -2.15
C ASP A 85 0.51 -25.87 -2.90
N VAL A 86 0.62 -26.50 -4.06
CA VAL A 86 1.83 -26.43 -4.90
C VAL A 86 2.16 -24.99 -5.32
N ALA A 87 1.15 -24.16 -5.47
CA ALA A 87 1.30 -22.76 -5.85
C ALA A 87 1.72 -21.83 -4.68
N PHE A 88 1.57 -22.30 -3.43
CA PHE A 88 1.82 -21.47 -2.24
C PHE A 88 3.23 -20.86 -2.19
N PRO A 89 4.33 -21.55 -2.56
CA PRO A 89 5.68 -20.96 -2.52
C PRO A 89 5.92 -19.87 -3.56
N ARG A 90 5.03 -19.68 -4.54
CA ARG A 90 5.17 -18.64 -5.56
C ARG A 90 4.78 -17.28 -4.98
N PHE A 91 5.49 -16.26 -5.39
CA PHE A 91 5.11 -14.89 -5.04
C PHE A 91 3.86 -14.51 -5.84
N PRO A 92 2.72 -14.25 -5.17
CA PRO A 92 1.52 -13.78 -5.83
C PRO A 92 1.66 -12.31 -6.19
N THR A 93 0.94 -11.88 -7.22
CA THR A 93 0.69 -10.47 -7.41
C THR A 93 -0.28 -9.98 -6.33
N TYR A 94 -0.26 -8.68 -5.99
CA TYR A 94 -1.15 -8.16 -4.95
C TYR A 94 -2.63 -8.29 -5.34
N GLU A 95 -2.97 -8.20 -6.63
CA GLU A 95 -4.32 -8.40 -7.14
C GLU A 95 -4.87 -9.80 -6.81
N SER A 96 -3.98 -10.79 -6.70
CA SER A 96 -4.36 -12.17 -6.37
C SER A 96 -4.94 -12.35 -4.96
N PHE A 97 -4.78 -11.36 -4.09
CA PHE A 97 -5.36 -11.37 -2.73
C PHE A 97 -6.76 -10.76 -2.68
N TYR A 98 -7.23 -10.13 -3.77
CA TYR A 98 -8.45 -9.36 -3.76
C TYR A 98 -9.55 -10.02 -4.59
N ASP A 99 -10.75 -10.02 -4.03
CA ASP A 99 -12.03 -10.27 -4.67
C ASP A 99 -12.99 -9.13 -4.28
N GLU A 100 -14.24 -9.19 -4.72
CA GLU A 100 -15.23 -8.15 -4.43
C GLU A 100 -15.44 -7.94 -2.93
N GLU A 101 -15.44 -9.03 -2.15
CA GLU A 101 -15.64 -8.98 -0.70
C GLU A 101 -14.44 -8.35 0.00
N THR A 102 -13.24 -8.79 -0.30
CA THR A 102 -12.01 -8.26 0.31
C THR A 102 -11.74 -6.83 -0.10
N MET A 103 -12.04 -6.42 -1.34
CA MET A 103 -11.98 -5.02 -1.76
C MET A 103 -12.96 -4.14 -0.99
N ALA A 104 -14.20 -4.60 -0.79
CA ALA A 104 -15.18 -3.87 0.01
C ALA A 104 -14.73 -3.71 1.46
N LEU A 105 -14.21 -4.76 2.07
CA LEU A 105 -13.68 -4.72 3.44
C LEU A 105 -12.50 -3.76 3.60
N VAL A 106 -11.54 -3.80 2.68
CA VAL A 106 -10.38 -2.89 2.71
C VAL A 106 -10.84 -1.44 2.55
N THR A 107 -11.77 -1.18 1.62
CA THR A 107 -12.32 0.16 1.42
C THR A 107 -13.06 0.68 2.65
N GLU A 108 -13.80 -0.20 3.36
CA GLU A 108 -14.48 0.16 4.61
C GLU A 108 -13.47 0.44 5.75
N ILE A 109 -12.52 -0.47 5.95
CA ILE A 109 -11.54 -0.41 7.05
C ILE A 109 -10.66 0.84 6.94
N TYR A 110 -10.20 1.16 5.73
CA TYR A 110 -9.27 2.26 5.45
C TYR A 110 -9.95 3.44 4.74
N ALA A 111 -11.23 3.66 5.02
CA ALA A 111 -12.02 4.70 4.36
C ALA A 111 -11.38 6.09 4.43
N GLN A 112 -10.77 6.45 5.56
CA GLN A 112 -10.08 7.74 5.72
C GLN A 112 -8.85 7.87 4.82
N ASP A 113 -8.08 6.80 4.65
CA ASP A 113 -6.93 6.81 3.73
C ASP A 113 -7.39 7.07 2.29
N PHE A 114 -8.52 6.45 1.88
CA PHE A 114 -9.11 6.67 0.56
C PHE A 114 -9.75 8.04 0.38
N GLU A 115 -10.12 8.71 1.46
CA GLU A 115 -10.65 10.07 1.41
C GLU A 115 -9.55 11.12 1.35
N MET A 116 -8.48 10.90 2.11
CA MET A 116 -7.42 11.89 2.29
C MET A 116 -6.33 11.79 1.22
N TYR A 117 -6.09 10.59 0.72
CA TYR A 117 -5.06 10.36 -0.29
C TYR A 117 -5.66 10.10 -1.69
N PRO A 118 -4.92 10.40 -2.77
CA PRO A 118 -5.42 10.26 -4.13
C PRO A 118 -5.42 8.79 -4.60
N TYR A 119 -5.80 7.87 -3.74
CA TYR A 119 -5.95 6.47 -4.12
C TYR A 119 -7.21 6.26 -4.95
N THR A 120 -7.11 5.40 -5.96
CA THR A 120 -8.26 5.03 -6.76
C THR A 120 -8.96 3.84 -6.12
N LYS A 121 -10.19 4.06 -5.61
CA LYS A 121 -10.99 3.01 -4.99
C LYS A 121 -11.33 1.92 -6.03
N GLY A 122 -11.01 0.66 -5.70
CA GLY A 122 -11.47 -0.49 -6.48
C GLY A 122 -10.74 -0.74 -7.81
N ILE A 123 -9.54 -0.19 -8.01
CA ILE A 123 -8.66 -0.56 -9.11
C ILE A 123 -7.49 -1.37 -8.53
N PHE A 124 -7.68 -2.67 -8.52
CA PHE A 124 -6.63 -3.65 -8.30
C PHE A 124 -6.66 -4.68 -9.41
#